data_bbead4513e3874bc32b0d58679f2d5f9
#
_entry.id   bbead4513e3874bc32b0d58679f2d5f9
#
_cell.length_a   1.000
_cell.length_b   1.000
_cell.length_c   1.000
_cell.angle_alpha   90.00
_cell.angle_beta   90.00
_cell.angle_gamma   90.00
#
_symmetry.space_group_name_H-M   'P 1'
#
loop_
_entity.id
_entity.type
_entity.pdbx_description
1 polymer ?
#
loop_
_entity_poly.entity_id
_entity_poly.type
_entity_poly.pdbx_seq_one_letter_code
_entity_poly.pdbx_strand_id
1 'polypeptide(L)'
;MNASLRNRVAVLVTSLVFLFPNGGRSEEFRTFKNSAGKEVRAKVLSVANGKASITLENGQQFEIAIASLSPADQEFLAKWTPGTASTPAPLPSTGGVTSKQINEAIGFPLFAETVLWTNKPEEVAARLEWPRESKTAIGESYRAYPNDKYRFLGARPYSAALYGEAEQVTAISIVFANKGDSFGAGGRGEEHFIKGKPVPGGMEGLRLIMENDAELISGKLGALLGEATKQRFGEGESRVEVQRWDWAGHAFLLSNVPDEYVSLAVQPIAAADNRGNTAKVSDATVRERARGFIEKRDNGDVVISNIPMVDQGPKGYCVPATAERCMRFLGIPADMYLLAMAGETKAGGGTSVELLLSNIGSDIKRKGRSFDITDGELKMRDLKKSIDSGIPVIWALFSTKTFNEIANERTKARKDSWESHKTIVAAAAANPSLTPDSDTAHIVIIMGYNEETDEIAFSDSWGENYQERWITLPEAEQVSQKRFYIIGL
;
A
#
# COMPACT_ATOMS: atom_id res chain seq x y z
N MET A 1 -24.98 37.73 -27.17
CA MET A 1 -24.18 37.50 -28.39
C MET A 1 -22.75 37.49 -28.01
N ASN A 2 -22.10 36.39 -28.15
CA ASN A 2 -20.76 36.04 -28.58
C ASN A 2 -20.26 34.75 -27.88
N ALA A 3 -20.11 33.76 -28.76
CA ALA A 3 -19.60 32.44 -28.44
C ALA A 3 -18.07 32.46 -28.28
N SER A 4 -17.52 31.76 -27.30
CA SER A 4 -16.10 31.53 -27.20
C SER A 4 -15.74 30.14 -27.75
N LEU A 5 -14.88 30.15 -28.75
CA LEU A 5 -14.27 28.99 -29.39
C LEU A 5 -13.46 28.16 -28.37
N ARG A 6 -13.75 26.88 -28.34
CA ARG A 6 -12.86 25.87 -27.72
C ARG A 6 -11.86 25.37 -28.77
N ASN A 7 -10.59 25.71 -28.60
CA ASN A 7 -9.52 25.14 -29.39
C ASN A 7 -9.29 23.66 -28.96
N ARG A 8 -9.48 22.76 -29.93
CA ARG A 8 -9.07 21.37 -29.87
C ARG A 8 -7.69 21.27 -30.51
N VAL A 9 -6.68 20.92 -29.71
CA VAL A 9 -5.36 20.56 -30.21
C VAL A 9 -5.42 19.09 -30.67
N ALA A 10 -5.26 18.89 -31.97
CA ALA A 10 -5.08 17.57 -32.56
C ALA A 10 -3.57 17.24 -32.54
N VAL A 11 -3.19 16.19 -31.82
CA VAL A 11 -1.82 15.65 -31.87
C VAL A 11 -1.75 14.62 -32.99
N LEU A 12 -1.01 14.95 -34.04
CA LEU A 12 -0.64 14.04 -35.13
C LEU A 12 0.52 13.16 -34.63
N VAL A 13 0.31 11.85 -34.54
CA VAL A 13 1.38 10.88 -34.30
C VAL A 13 1.72 10.20 -35.62
N THR A 14 2.92 10.45 -36.11
CA THR A 14 3.49 9.81 -37.30
C THR A 14 4.11 8.48 -36.91
N SER A 15 3.61 7.38 -37.46
CA SER A 15 4.07 6.01 -37.19
C SER A 15 5.17 5.61 -38.14
N LEU A 16 6.32 5.20 -37.59
CA LEU A 16 7.32 4.42 -38.31
C LEU A 16 7.10 2.94 -38.01
N VAL A 17 6.83 2.16 -39.06
CA VAL A 17 6.59 0.72 -38.95
C VAL A 17 7.92 0.00 -39.17
N PHE A 18 8.39 -0.73 -38.16
CA PHE A 18 9.39 -1.78 -38.33
C PHE A 18 8.72 -3.16 -38.24
N LEU A 19 8.81 -3.91 -39.31
CA LEU A 19 8.39 -5.30 -39.41
C LEU A 19 9.51 -6.20 -38.87
N PHE A 20 9.22 -7.02 -37.84
CA PHE A 20 10.00 -8.18 -37.45
C PHE A 20 9.14 -9.44 -37.44
N PRO A 21 9.69 -10.62 -37.80
CA PRO A 21 8.93 -11.83 -38.02
C PRO A 21 8.59 -12.59 -36.71
N ASN A 22 7.52 -13.33 -36.77
CA ASN A 22 6.87 -14.15 -35.75
C ASN A 22 7.79 -15.08 -34.94
N GLY A 23 7.58 -15.05 -33.62
CA GLY A 23 8.04 -16.11 -32.72
C GLY A 23 7.72 -15.76 -31.26
N GLY A 24 6.65 -16.38 -30.67
CA GLY A 24 6.36 -16.33 -29.24
C GLY A 24 5.30 -15.29 -28.84
N ARG A 25 4.09 -15.77 -28.50
CA ARG A 25 2.99 -14.94 -27.99
C ARG A 25 3.30 -14.49 -26.54
N SER A 26 3.98 -13.37 -26.41
CA SER A 26 3.88 -12.55 -25.20
C SER A 26 2.61 -11.68 -25.31
N GLU A 27 2.00 -11.31 -24.19
CA GLU A 27 0.87 -10.39 -24.14
C GLU A 27 1.33 -8.99 -24.60
N GLU A 28 1.40 -8.76 -25.90
CA GLU A 28 1.92 -7.55 -26.50
C GLU A 28 0.84 -6.45 -26.53
N PHE A 29 1.29 -5.19 -26.43
CA PHE A 29 0.46 -4.04 -26.75
C PHE A 29 -0.04 -4.14 -28.19
N ARG A 30 -1.36 -4.17 -28.36
CA ARG A 30 -2.07 -4.25 -29.62
C ARG A 30 -2.82 -2.97 -29.91
N THR A 31 -2.93 -2.57 -31.15
CA THR A 31 -3.82 -1.46 -31.56
C THR A 31 -5.23 -1.98 -31.71
N PHE A 32 -6.15 -1.47 -30.87
CA PHE A 32 -7.58 -1.69 -30.94
C PHE A 32 -8.22 -0.53 -31.69
N LYS A 33 -9.22 -0.82 -32.49
CA LYS A 33 -9.96 0.14 -33.29
C LYS A 33 -11.44 0.12 -32.93
N ASN A 34 -12.03 1.27 -32.65
CA ASN A 34 -13.46 1.33 -32.39
C ASN A 34 -14.28 1.39 -33.70
N SER A 35 -15.61 1.27 -33.62
CA SER A 35 -16.53 1.34 -34.76
C SER A 35 -16.48 2.67 -35.51
N ALA A 36 -15.98 3.76 -34.89
CA ALA A 36 -15.76 5.06 -35.49
C ALA A 36 -14.35 5.24 -36.10
N GLY A 37 -13.53 4.18 -36.13
CA GLY A 37 -12.17 4.19 -36.68
C GLY A 37 -11.10 4.80 -35.79
N LYS A 38 -11.42 5.18 -34.55
CA LYS A 38 -10.43 5.69 -33.59
C LYS A 38 -9.59 4.54 -33.04
N GLU A 39 -8.29 4.70 -33.04
CA GLU A 39 -7.33 3.70 -32.60
C GLU A 39 -6.80 3.99 -31.20
N VAL A 40 -6.54 2.90 -30.43
CA VAL A 40 -5.87 2.94 -29.15
C VAL A 40 -4.93 1.75 -29.02
N ARG A 41 -3.71 1.99 -28.61
CA ARG A 41 -2.73 0.93 -28.37
C ARG A 41 -2.75 0.52 -26.91
N ALA A 42 -3.10 -0.73 -26.66
CA ALA A 42 -3.34 -1.24 -25.32
C ALA A 42 -3.02 -2.73 -25.19
N LYS A 43 -2.82 -3.17 -23.95
CA LYS A 43 -2.71 -4.57 -23.53
C LYS A 43 -4.02 -4.98 -22.86
N VAL A 44 -4.53 -6.18 -23.14
CA VAL A 44 -5.72 -6.72 -22.47
C VAL A 44 -5.32 -7.31 -21.12
N LEU A 45 -6.03 -6.92 -20.08
CA LEU A 45 -5.88 -7.44 -18.73
C LEU A 45 -6.91 -8.53 -18.39
N SER A 46 -8.17 -8.29 -18.79
CA SER A 46 -9.26 -9.23 -18.57
C SER A 46 -10.38 -9.02 -19.59
N VAL A 47 -11.17 -10.08 -19.80
CA VAL A 47 -12.38 -10.04 -20.63
C VAL A 47 -13.50 -10.69 -19.82
N ALA A 48 -14.54 -9.91 -19.48
CA ALA A 48 -15.69 -10.39 -18.72
C ALA A 48 -16.94 -9.58 -19.07
N ASN A 49 -18.11 -10.18 -19.01
CA ASN A 49 -19.42 -9.52 -19.12
C ASN A 49 -19.55 -8.57 -20.34
N GLY A 50 -18.98 -8.95 -21.49
CA GLY A 50 -19.02 -8.13 -22.70
C GLY A 50 -18.12 -6.89 -22.68
N LYS A 51 -17.21 -6.79 -21.72
CA LYS A 51 -16.22 -5.72 -21.58
C LYS A 51 -14.79 -6.29 -21.58
N ALA A 52 -13.83 -5.52 -22.05
CA ALA A 52 -12.41 -5.79 -21.89
C ALA A 52 -11.77 -4.72 -21.03
N SER A 53 -11.07 -5.12 -19.98
CA SER A 53 -10.18 -4.24 -19.22
C SER A 53 -8.84 -4.20 -19.95
N ILE A 54 -8.37 -3.00 -20.27
CA ILE A 54 -7.14 -2.77 -21.03
C ILE A 54 -6.24 -1.79 -20.30
N THR A 55 -4.93 -1.93 -20.48
CA THR A 55 -3.94 -0.93 -20.05
C THR A 55 -3.27 -0.30 -21.26
N LEU A 56 -3.12 1.03 -21.27
CA LEU A 56 -2.40 1.77 -22.29
C LEU A 56 -0.89 1.73 -22.02
N GLU A 57 -0.07 2.12 -23.01
CA GLU A 57 1.40 2.22 -22.88
C GLU A 57 1.84 3.17 -21.75
N ASN A 58 1.01 4.14 -21.39
CA ASN A 58 1.24 5.06 -20.28
C ASN A 58 0.78 4.52 -18.91
N GLY A 59 0.38 3.23 -18.84
CA GLY A 59 -0.10 2.58 -17.62
C GLY A 59 -1.54 2.88 -17.22
N GLN A 60 -2.27 3.72 -17.96
CA GLN A 60 -3.68 3.98 -17.71
C GLN A 60 -4.54 2.77 -18.05
N GLN A 61 -5.44 2.40 -17.16
CA GLN A 61 -6.38 1.30 -17.35
C GLN A 61 -7.75 1.82 -17.72
N PHE A 62 -8.42 1.14 -18.67
CA PHE A 62 -9.76 1.46 -19.12
C PHE A 62 -10.59 0.18 -19.32
N GLU A 63 -11.88 0.28 -19.06
CA GLU A 63 -12.84 -0.70 -19.53
C GLU A 63 -13.46 -0.23 -20.85
N ILE A 64 -13.42 -1.09 -21.87
CA ILE A 64 -14.06 -0.85 -23.15
C ILE A 64 -15.13 -1.90 -23.40
N ALA A 65 -16.31 -1.46 -23.84
CA ALA A 65 -17.35 -2.37 -24.29
C ALA A 65 -16.88 -3.08 -25.57
N ILE A 66 -16.83 -4.40 -25.59
CA ILE A 66 -16.38 -5.19 -26.75
C ILE A 66 -17.22 -4.85 -27.99
N ALA A 67 -18.53 -4.65 -27.83
CA ALA A 67 -19.43 -4.26 -28.91
C ALA A 67 -19.10 -2.91 -29.57
N SER A 68 -18.32 -2.05 -28.92
CA SER A 68 -17.90 -0.76 -29.50
C SER A 68 -16.63 -0.85 -30.36
N LEU A 69 -15.98 -2.00 -30.42
CA LEU A 69 -14.76 -2.22 -31.18
C LEU A 69 -15.04 -2.70 -32.61
N SER A 70 -14.00 -2.68 -33.43
CA SER A 70 -14.06 -3.26 -34.77
C SER A 70 -14.40 -4.76 -34.74
N PRO A 71 -15.04 -5.35 -35.76
CA PRO A 71 -15.33 -6.78 -35.79
C PRO A 71 -14.11 -7.67 -35.58
N ALA A 72 -12.94 -7.26 -36.12
CA ALA A 72 -11.68 -7.98 -35.96
C ALA A 72 -11.18 -7.98 -34.50
N ASP A 73 -11.38 -6.87 -33.78
CA ASP A 73 -11.00 -6.76 -32.38
C ASP A 73 -12.00 -7.45 -31.45
N GLN A 74 -13.29 -7.47 -31.81
CA GLN A 74 -14.30 -8.28 -31.12
C GLN A 74 -13.98 -9.77 -31.22
N GLU A 75 -13.62 -10.25 -32.43
CA GLU A 75 -13.22 -11.65 -32.65
C GLU A 75 -11.93 -12.02 -31.89
N PHE A 76 -10.96 -11.09 -31.84
CA PHE A 76 -9.75 -11.27 -31.03
C PHE A 76 -10.08 -11.43 -29.55
N LEU A 77 -10.90 -10.54 -28.99
CA LEU A 77 -11.29 -10.59 -27.57
C LEU A 77 -12.18 -11.77 -27.22
N ALA A 78 -13.01 -12.25 -28.17
CA ALA A 78 -13.81 -13.45 -27.97
C ALA A 78 -12.96 -14.75 -27.86
N LYS A 79 -11.79 -14.73 -28.49
CA LYS A 79 -10.80 -15.84 -28.43
C LYS A 79 -9.71 -15.60 -27.39
N TRP A 80 -9.73 -14.42 -26.74
CA TRP A 80 -8.74 -14.08 -25.73
C TRP A 80 -8.97 -14.92 -24.47
N THR A 81 -7.97 -15.65 -24.05
CA THR A 81 -7.93 -16.34 -22.77
C THR A 81 -6.93 -15.62 -21.87
N PRO A 82 -7.22 -15.44 -20.57
CA PRO A 82 -6.19 -15.00 -19.62
C PRO A 82 -4.97 -15.89 -19.80
N GLY A 83 -3.81 -15.30 -20.02
CA GLY A 83 -2.59 -16.09 -20.13
C GLY A 83 -2.46 -16.96 -18.88
N THR A 84 -2.36 -18.29 -19.05
CA THR A 84 -1.84 -19.14 -17.99
C THR A 84 -0.58 -18.47 -17.50
N ALA A 85 -0.42 -18.31 -16.16
CA ALA A 85 0.64 -17.60 -15.47
C ALA A 85 1.90 -17.43 -16.36
N SER A 86 2.15 -16.23 -16.86
CA SER A 86 3.18 -16.01 -17.86
C SER A 86 4.51 -16.53 -17.32
N THR A 87 5.20 -17.38 -18.07
CA THR A 87 6.56 -17.75 -17.73
C THR A 87 7.33 -16.47 -17.47
N PRO A 88 7.99 -16.33 -16.31
CA PRO A 88 8.68 -15.10 -15.97
C PRO A 88 9.61 -14.63 -17.10
N ALA A 89 9.54 -13.37 -17.48
CA ALA A 89 10.36 -12.82 -18.56
C ALA A 89 11.84 -12.88 -18.16
N PRO A 90 12.74 -13.40 -19.04
CA PRO A 90 14.16 -13.41 -18.74
C PRO A 90 14.70 -11.99 -18.57
N LEU A 91 15.75 -11.85 -17.77
CA LEU A 91 16.42 -10.57 -17.61
C LEU A 91 16.97 -10.09 -18.98
N PRO A 92 16.75 -8.81 -19.34
CA PRO A 92 17.41 -8.24 -20.51
C PRO A 92 18.93 -8.37 -20.37
N SER A 93 19.61 -8.66 -21.46
CA SER A 93 21.10 -8.65 -21.49
C SER A 93 21.59 -7.20 -21.34
N THR A 94 21.92 -6.83 -20.13
CA THR A 94 22.57 -5.57 -19.79
C THR A 94 24.08 -5.83 -19.71
N GLY A 95 24.85 -5.08 -20.45
CA GLY A 95 26.28 -5.32 -20.65
C GLY A 95 27.12 -5.41 -19.38
N GLY A 96 27.11 -6.57 -18.71
CA GLY A 96 28.11 -6.96 -17.74
C GLY A 96 27.67 -7.31 -16.35
N VAL A 97 26.61 -6.71 -15.75
CA VAL A 97 26.22 -6.99 -14.35
C VAL A 97 25.14 -8.06 -14.30
N THR A 98 25.43 -9.15 -13.58
CA THR A 98 24.54 -10.32 -13.45
C THR A 98 23.65 -10.23 -12.21
N SER A 99 22.52 -10.97 -12.18
CA SER A 99 21.67 -11.15 -10.99
C SER A 99 22.47 -11.63 -9.77
N LYS A 100 23.45 -12.52 -9.98
CA LYS A 100 24.34 -13.01 -8.94
C LYS A 100 25.14 -11.86 -8.28
N GLN A 101 25.75 -10.99 -9.07
CA GLN A 101 26.54 -9.86 -8.55
C GLN A 101 25.66 -8.85 -7.79
N ILE A 102 24.46 -8.56 -8.30
CA ILE A 102 23.50 -7.71 -7.59
C ILE A 102 23.08 -8.36 -6.26
N ASN A 103 22.74 -9.66 -6.27
CA ASN A 103 22.35 -10.39 -5.06
C ASN A 103 23.50 -10.44 -4.02
N GLU A 104 24.74 -10.64 -4.47
CA GLU A 104 25.92 -10.60 -3.59
C GLU A 104 26.09 -9.22 -2.94
N ALA A 105 25.86 -8.14 -3.68
CA ALA A 105 25.92 -6.79 -3.12
C ALA A 105 24.76 -6.50 -2.15
N ILE A 106 23.57 -6.97 -2.48
CA ILE A 106 22.38 -6.88 -1.62
C ILE A 106 22.57 -7.69 -0.35
N GLY A 107 23.17 -8.86 -0.45
CA GLY A 107 23.32 -9.84 0.66
C GLY A 107 22.20 -10.88 0.70
N PHE A 108 21.27 -10.88 -0.27
CA PHE A 108 20.12 -11.77 -0.35
C PHE A 108 19.77 -12.13 -1.80
N PRO A 109 19.16 -13.30 -2.05
CA PRO A 109 18.78 -13.75 -3.39
C PRO A 109 17.47 -13.10 -3.86
N LEU A 110 17.45 -11.76 -3.94
CA LEU A 110 16.26 -10.99 -4.38
C LEU A 110 15.92 -11.29 -5.84
N PHE A 111 16.91 -11.29 -6.72
CA PHE A 111 16.71 -11.45 -8.15
C PHE A 111 16.99 -12.89 -8.60
N ALA A 112 16.05 -13.48 -9.32
CA ALA A 112 16.27 -14.68 -10.14
C ALA A 112 16.82 -14.30 -11.51
N GLU A 113 16.89 -15.26 -12.44
CA GLU A 113 17.27 -15.01 -13.85
C GLU A 113 16.13 -14.35 -14.68
N THR A 114 15.08 -13.90 -14.01
CA THR A 114 13.89 -13.30 -14.61
C THR A 114 13.63 -11.91 -14.03
N VAL A 115 12.93 -11.08 -14.80
CA VAL A 115 12.55 -9.74 -14.37
C VAL A 115 11.62 -9.86 -13.15
N LEU A 116 11.94 -9.14 -12.06
CA LEU A 116 11.23 -9.22 -10.77
C LEU A 116 9.71 -9.02 -10.91
N TRP A 117 9.30 -8.14 -11.80
CA TRP A 117 7.90 -7.75 -12.05
C TRP A 117 7.05 -8.85 -12.70
N THR A 118 7.67 -9.96 -13.08
CA THR A 118 7.00 -11.15 -13.63
C THR A 118 7.03 -12.32 -12.66
N ASN A 119 7.61 -12.14 -11.46
CA ASN A 119 7.63 -13.16 -10.43
C ASN A 119 6.40 -13.03 -9.52
N LYS A 120 5.97 -14.16 -8.97
CA LYS A 120 4.93 -14.16 -7.94
C LYS A 120 5.49 -13.57 -6.64
N PRO A 121 4.74 -12.69 -5.96
CA PRO A 121 5.19 -12.08 -4.71
C PRO A 121 5.56 -13.12 -3.64
N GLU A 122 4.78 -14.19 -3.52
CA GLU A 122 5.03 -15.29 -2.58
C GLU A 122 6.39 -15.98 -2.82
N GLU A 123 6.77 -16.22 -4.08
CA GLU A 123 8.05 -16.84 -4.42
C GLU A 123 9.24 -15.94 -4.08
N VAL A 124 9.09 -14.64 -4.30
CA VAL A 124 10.12 -13.65 -3.95
C VAL A 124 10.25 -13.52 -2.45
N ALA A 125 9.14 -13.40 -1.75
CA ALA A 125 9.10 -13.30 -0.29
C ALA A 125 9.69 -14.54 0.39
N ALA A 126 9.42 -15.74 -0.14
CA ALA A 126 10.00 -16.98 0.36
C ALA A 126 11.53 -17.01 0.22
N ARG A 127 12.09 -16.50 -0.91
CA ARG A 127 13.55 -16.38 -1.07
C ARG A 127 14.20 -15.39 -0.09
N LEU A 128 13.43 -14.38 0.34
CA LEU A 128 13.88 -13.33 1.27
C LEU A 128 13.54 -13.67 2.73
N GLU A 129 12.80 -14.76 2.96
CA GLU A 129 12.26 -15.15 4.28
C GLU A 129 11.38 -14.05 4.90
N TRP A 130 10.64 -13.30 4.05
CA TRP A 130 9.73 -12.26 4.52
C TRP A 130 8.33 -12.81 4.72
N PRO A 131 7.77 -12.69 5.93
CA PRO A 131 6.43 -13.19 6.23
C PRO A 131 5.35 -12.42 5.45
N ARG A 132 4.27 -13.13 5.12
CA ARG A 132 3.10 -12.50 4.53
C ARG A 132 2.45 -11.57 5.55
N GLU A 133 2.23 -10.32 5.15
CA GLU A 133 1.55 -9.30 5.94
C GLU A 133 0.06 -9.23 5.59
N SER A 134 -0.27 -9.31 4.30
CA SER A 134 -1.63 -9.20 3.78
C SER A 134 -1.82 -9.95 2.47
N LYS A 135 -3.01 -10.57 2.29
CA LYS A 135 -3.48 -11.06 1.00
C LYS A 135 -4.98 -10.80 0.88
N THR A 136 -5.35 -10.02 -0.12
CA THR A 136 -6.72 -9.57 -0.38
C THR A 136 -6.99 -9.62 -1.88
N ALA A 137 -8.24 -9.39 -2.28
CA ALA A 137 -8.59 -9.26 -3.70
C ALA A 137 -7.99 -8.01 -4.37
N ILE A 138 -7.44 -7.06 -3.59
CA ILE A 138 -6.80 -5.84 -4.11
C ILE A 138 -5.32 -6.09 -4.41
N GLY A 139 -4.66 -6.91 -3.61
CA GLY A 139 -3.25 -7.21 -3.70
C GLY A 139 -2.72 -7.90 -2.46
N GLU A 140 -1.43 -8.12 -2.43
CA GLU A 140 -0.74 -8.77 -1.32
C GLU A 140 0.51 -8.00 -0.92
N SER A 141 0.93 -8.19 0.33
CA SER A 141 2.17 -7.62 0.86
C SER A 141 2.86 -8.60 1.80
N TYR A 142 4.17 -8.49 1.83
CA TYR A 142 5.07 -9.23 2.71
C TYR A 142 5.96 -8.21 3.39
N ARG A 143 6.06 -8.25 4.71
CA ARG A 143 6.86 -7.29 5.47
C ARG A 143 7.70 -7.99 6.52
N ALA A 144 8.95 -7.60 6.60
CA ALA A 144 9.87 -8.02 7.64
C ALA A 144 10.29 -6.81 8.48
N TYR A 145 10.47 -7.06 9.77
CA TYR A 145 11.14 -6.17 10.72
C TYR A 145 12.48 -6.81 11.12
N PRO A 146 13.53 -6.57 10.31
CA PRO A 146 14.79 -7.27 10.48
C PRO A 146 15.46 -6.97 11.82
N ASN A 147 16.17 -7.95 12.35
CA ASN A 147 16.99 -7.75 13.56
C ASN A 147 18.23 -6.88 13.25
N ASP A 148 18.95 -6.49 14.29
CA ASP A 148 20.12 -5.61 14.24
C ASP A 148 21.32 -6.15 13.44
N LYS A 149 21.35 -7.46 13.16
CA LYS A 149 22.42 -8.12 12.38
C LYS A 149 22.10 -8.19 10.88
N TYR A 150 20.86 -8.01 10.51
CA TYR A 150 20.44 -8.05 9.11
C TYR A 150 21.04 -6.86 8.35
N ARG A 151 21.55 -7.11 7.15
CA ARG A 151 22.15 -6.07 6.29
C ARG A 151 21.63 -6.21 4.87
N PHE A 152 21.20 -5.10 4.30
CA PHE A 152 20.80 -4.98 2.92
C PHE A 152 21.68 -3.90 2.26
N LEU A 153 22.41 -4.24 1.21
CA LEU A 153 23.48 -3.38 0.65
C LEU A 153 24.47 -2.88 1.70
N GLY A 154 24.70 -3.67 2.75
CA GLY A 154 25.59 -3.35 3.86
C GLY A 154 24.99 -2.46 4.95
N ALA A 155 23.88 -1.78 4.69
CA ALA A 155 23.16 -0.95 5.67
C ALA A 155 22.17 -1.78 6.50
N ARG A 156 21.75 -1.26 7.64
CA ARG A 156 20.78 -1.90 8.56
C ARG A 156 19.36 -1.41 8.29
N PRO A 157 18.44 -2.24 7.76
CA PRO A 157 17.06 -1.85 7.61
C PRO A 157 16.25 -2.04 8.89
N TYR A 158 15.26 -1.17 9.11
CA TYR A 158 14.22 -1.33 10.14
C TYR A 158 12.96 -1.98 9.61
N SER A 159 12.66 -1.76 8.33
CA SER A 159 11.54 -2.40 7.66
C SER A 159 11.91 -2.74 6.22
N ALA A 160 11.41 -3.87 5.76
CA ALA A 160 11.50 -4.28 4.37
C ALA A 160 10.14 -4.81 3.93
N ALA A 161 9.55 -4.23 2.89
CA ALA A 161 8.24 -4.57 2.38
C ALA A 161 8.28 -4.89 0.88
N LEU A 162 7.56 -5.93 0.49
CA LEU A 162 7.29 -6.31 -0.89
C LEU A 162 5.80 -6.20 -1.12
N TYR A 163 5.43 -5.55 -2.20
CA TYR A 163 4.05 -5.38 -2.63
C TYR A 163 3.80 -6.14 -3.94
N GLY A 164 2.60 -6.70 -4.06
CA GLY A 164 2.15 -7.40 -5.25
C GLY A 164 0.69 -7.16 -5.57
N GLU A 165 0.38 -7.14 -6.86
CA GLU A 165 -0.96 -7.06 -7.41
C GLU A 165 -1.08 -8.05 -8.57
N ALA A 166 -2.26 -8.65 -8.75
CA ALA A 166 -2.51 -9.61 -9.83
C ALA A 166 -1.43 -10.70 -9.96
N GLU A 167 -0.99 -11.26 -8.82
CA GLU A 167 0.07 -12.28 -8.72
C GLU A 167 1.46 -11.85 -9.25
N GLN A 168 1.72 -10.55 -9.34
CA GLN A 168 3.00 -10.00 -9.78
C GLN A 168 3.56 -9.02 -8.75
N VAL A 169 4.89 -9.01 -8.58
CA VAL A 169 5.55 -8.00 -7.75
C VAL A 169 5.40 -6.63 -8.41
N THR A 170 5.03 -5.63 -7.61
CA THR A 170 4.85 -4.25 -8.08
C THR A 170 5.91 -3.30 -7.54
N ALA A 171 6.37 -3.52 -6.31
CA ALA A 171 7.39 -2.69 -5.69
C ALA A 171 8.06 -3.40 -4.51
N ILE A 172 9.27 -2.94 -4.18
CA ILE A 172 9.94 -3.22 -2.90
C ILE A 172 10.27 -1.88 -2.26
N SER A 173 10.02 -1.78 -0.95
CA SER A 173 10.34 -0.62 -0.12
C SER A 173 11.15 -1.07 1.09
N ILE A 174 12.32 -0.47 1.28
CA ILE A 174 13.22 -0.79 2.40
C ILE A 174 13.56 0.51 3.10
N VAL A 175 13.33 0.55 4.40
CA VAL A 175 13.61 1.73 5.24
C VAL A 175 14.74 1.43 6.21
N PHE A 176 15.74 2.27 6.17
CA PHE A 176 16.96 2.20 7.00
C PHE A 176 16.87 3.20 8.16
N ALA A 177 17.95 3.87 8.48
CA ALA A 177 17.95 4.89 9.52
C ALA A 177 16.80 5.88 9.33
N ASN A 178 16.01 6.06 10.38
CA ASN A 178 14.88 6.97 10.37
C ASN A 178 14.59 7.52 11.78
N LYS A 179 13.94 8.66 11.83
CA LYS A 179 13.65 9.40 13.06
C LYS A 179 12.80 8.61 14.06
N GLY A 180 11.82 7.87 13.57
CA GLY A 180 10.91 7.11 14.44
C GLY A 180 11.57 5.90 15.12
N ASP A 181 12.37 5.14 14.38
CA ASP A 181 12.94 3.88 14.84
C ASP A 181 14.32 4.04 15.53
N SER A 182 15.18 4.91 15.01
CA SER A 182 16.58 5.00 15.44
C SER A 182 16.75 5.49 16.87
N PHE A 183 15.76 6.17 17.45
CA PHE A 183 15.76 6.64 18.84
C PHE A 183 14.67 5.99 19.71
N GLY A 184 14.04 4.92 19.24
CA GLY A 184 13.08 4.17 20.05
C GLY A 184 13.75 3.36 21.17
N ALA A 185 12.96 2.76 22.05
CA ALA A 185 13.29 2.16 23.31
C ALA A 185 14.44 1.11 23.37
N GLY A 186 15.19 0.86 22.30
CA GLY A 186 16.25 -0.14 22.26
C GLY A 186 17.47 0.16 21.39
N GLY A 187 17.45 1.25 20.61
CA GLY A 187 18.56 1.52 19.69
C GLY A 187 19.33 2.79 20.03
N ARG A 188 20.66 2.69 20.03
CA ARG A 188 21.57 3.85 20.14
C ARG A 188 22.19 4.22 18.79
N GLY A 189 21.78 3.52 17.68
CA GLY A 189 22.32 3.71 16.36
C GLY A 189 23.69 3.06 16.10
N GLU A 190 24.29 2.45 17.09
CA GLU A 190 25.61 1.77 16.98
C GLU A 190 25.57 0.59 15.99
N GLU A 191 24.41 -0.04 15.85
CA GLU A 191 24.15 -1.16 14.95
C GLU A 191 24.20 -0.78 13.46
N HIS A 192 24.16 0.51 13.13
CA HIS A 192 24.34 0.98 11.75
C HIS A 192 25.80 0.89 11.27
N PHE A 193 26.75 0.68 12.18
CA PHE A 193 28.17 0.57 11.84
C PHE A 193 28.66 -0.88 11.95
N ILE A 194 29.46 -1.32 10.98
CA ILE A 194 29.96 -2.71 10.88
C ILE A 194 30.78 -3.11 12.14
N LYS A 195 31.46 -2.15 12.78
CA LYS A 195 32.33 -2.40 13.94
C LYS A 195 31.83 -1.78 15.24
N GLY A 196 30.55 -1.39 15.30
CA GLY A 196 30.03 -0.63 16.42
C GLY A 196 30.81 0.67 16.64
N LYS A 197 30.22 1.81 16.31
CA LYS A 197 30.82 3.13 16.52
C LYS A 197 29.93 3.89 17.50
N PRO A 198 30.52 4.50 18.56
CA PRO A 198 29.72 5.35 19.42
C PRO A 198 28.98 6.43 18.62
N VAL A 199 27.67 6.56 18.88
CA VAL A 199 26.80 7.50 18.19
C VAL A 199 26.35 8.57 19.18
N PRO A 200 26.46 9.87 18.85
CA PRO A 200 25.90 10.94 19.66
C PRO A 200 24.39 10.76 19.86
N GLY A 201 23.85 11.31 20.95
CA GLY A 201 22.41 11.32 21.16
C GLY A 201 21.68 12.32 20.25
N GLY A 202 20.37 12.14 20.09
CA GLY A 202 19.51 13.11 19.40
C GLY A 202 19.73 13.22 17.90
N MET A 203 19.41 14.36 17.33
CA MET A 203 19.44 14.60 15.89
C MET A 203 20.84 14.51 15.26
N GLU A 204 21.89 14.81 15.99
CA GLU A 204 23.27 14.66 15.52
C GLU A 204 23.58 13.19 15.23
N GLY A 205 23.21 12.30 16.15
CA GLY A 205 23.36 10.86 15.96
C GLY A 205 22.53 10.34 14.80
N LEU A 206 21.27 10.81 14.65
CA LEU A 206 20.42 10.44 13.51
C LEU A 206 21.09 10.80 12.19
N ARG A 207 21.59 12.02 12.03
CA ARG A 207 22.28 12.46 10.81
C ARG A 207 23.49 11.60 10.50
N LEU A 208 24.29 11.27 11.52
CA LEU A 208 25.47 10.43 11.35
C LEU A 208 25.13 9.01 10.85
N ILE A 209 24.11 8.38 11.43
CA ILE A 209 23.70 7.03 10.98
C ILE A 209 23.01 7.08 9.60
N MET A 210 22.25 8.12 9.30
CA MET A 210 21.63 8.32 7.97
C MET A 210 22.70 8.51 6.89
N GLU A 211 23.72 9.33 7.14
CA GLU A 211 24.87 9.49 6.24
C GLU A 211 25.53 8.14 5.98
N ASN A 212 25.86 7.41 7.04
CA ASN A 212 26.49 6.09 6.91
C ASN A 212 25.67 5.11 6.06
N ASP A 213 24.36 5.00 6.32
CA ASP A 213 23.49 4.10 5.56
C ASP A 213 23.40 4.52 4.08
N ALA A 214 23.24 5.83 3.80
CA ALA A 214 23.17 6.35 2.44
C ALA A 214 24.49 6.13 1.68
N GLU A 215 25.64 6.34 2.33
CA GLU A 215 26.97 6.09 1.74
C GLU A 215 27.21 4.61 1.43
N LEU A 216 26.84 3.71 2.35
CA LEU A 216 26.97 2.25 2.14
C LEU A 216 26.13 1.80 0.93
N ILE A 217 24.87 2.23 0.86
CA ILE A 217 23.95 1.85 -0.23
C ILE A 217 24.43 2.44 -1.56
N SER A 218 24.68 3.75 -1.61
CA SER A 218 25.12 4.43 -2.84
C SER A 218 26.48 3.93 -3.32
N GLY A 219 27.42 3.65 -2.40
CA GLY A 219 28.73 3.12 -2.72
C GLY A 219 28.66 1.73 -3.36
N LYS A 220 27.82 0.83 -2.84
CA LYS A 220 27.63 -0.51 -3.40
C LYS A 220 26.92 -0.49 -4.75
N LEU A 221 25.86 0.29 -4.90
CA LEU A 221 25.16 0.44 -6.17
C LEU A 221 26.04 1.14 -7.20
N GLY A 222 26.77 2.18 -6.80
CA GLY A 222 27.70 2.91 -7.67
C GLY A 222 28.85 2.06 -8.16
N ALA A 223 29.42 1.19 -7.32
CA ALA A 223 30.48 0.27 -7.73
C ALA A 223 30.03 -0.75 -8.78
N LEU A 224 28.77 -1.14 -8.79
CA LEU A 224 28.22 -2.10 -9.74
C LEU A 224 27.61 -1.45 -10.98
N LEU A 225 26.86 -0.37 -10.80
CA LEU A 225 26.00 0.20 -11.84
C LEU A 225 26.50 1.57 -12.37
N GLY A 226 27.58 2.09 -11.80
CA GLY A 226 28.12 3.41 -12.16
C GLY A 226 27.46 4.56 -11.40
N GLU A 227 27.62 5.77 -11.90
CA GLU A 227 27.10 6.98 -11.26
C GLU A 227 25.56 7.02 -11.27
N ALA A 228 24.98 7.43 -10.13
CA ALA A 228 23.55 7.64 -10.02
C ALA A 228 23.09 8.86 -10.82
N THR A 229 21.91 8.78 -11.41
CA THR A 229 21.20 9.97 -11.86
C THR A 229 20.35 10.52 -10.73
N LYS A 230 20.29 11.86 -10.60
CA LYS A 230 19.40 12.52 -9.64
C LYS A 230 18.06 12.83 -10.29
N GLN A 231 16.98 12.50 -9.62
CA GLN A 231 15.64 12.88 -10.07
C GLN A 231 14.72 13.17 -8.88
N ARG A 232 13.63 13.90 -9.13
CA ARG A 232 12.55 14.02 -8.16
C ARG A 232 11.54 12.88 -8.36
N PHE A 233 11.17 12.23 -7.25
CA PHE A 233 10.25 11.09 -7.24
C PHE A 233 9.15 11.32 -6.21
N GLY A 234 7.93 10.86 -6.49
CA GLY A 234 6.74 11.07 -5.68
C GLY A 234 5.80 12.13 -6.23
N GLU A 235 4.65 12.26 -5.62
CA GLU A 235 3.62 13.23 -5.99
C GLU A 235 3.46 14.29 -4.90
N GLY A 236 3.12 15.52 -5.29
CA GLY A 236 2.77 16.60 -4.38
C GLY A 236 3.81 16.88 -3.30
N GLU A 237 3.35 16.92 -2.06
CA GLU A 237 4.19 17.21 -0.89
C GLU A 237 5.13 16.04 -0.53
N SER A 238 4.78 14.81 -0.93
CA SER A 238 5.62 13.63 -0.74
C SER A 238 6.78 13.51 -1.74
N ARG A 239 6.98 14.51 -2.62
CA ARG A 239 8.02 14.52 -3.63
C ARG A 239 9.39 14.76 -3.02
N VAL A 240 10.30 13.78 -3.18
CA VAL A 240 11.68 13.83 -2.69
C VAL A 240 12.70 13.71 -3.83
N GLU A 241 13.93 14.18 -3.60
CA GLU A 241 15.04 13.90 -4.49
C GLU A 241 15.57 12.50 -4.23
N VAL A 242 15.79 11.72 -5.29
CA VAL A 242 16.35 10.37 -5.22
C VAL A 242 17.60 10.24 -6.09
N GLN A 243 18.53 9.38 -5.67
CA GLN A 243 19.58 8.84 -6.51
C GLN A 243 19.03 7.58 -7.18
N ARG A 244 19.15 7.50 -8.50
CA ARG A 244 18.60 6.41 -9.32
C ARG A 244 19.69 5.66 -10.05
N TRP A 245 19.61 4.33 -9.99
CA TRP A 245 20.36 3.39 -10.82
C TRP A 245 19.40 2.45 -11.52
N ASP A 246 19.63 2.21 -12.79
CA ASP A 246 18.82 1.30 -13.59
C ASP A 246 19.62 0.04 -13.91
N TRP A 247 18.98 -1.12 -13.73
CA TRP A 247 19.53 -2.42 -14.07
C TRP A 247 18.44 -3.40 -14.49
N ALA A 248 18.57 -3.97 -15.70
CA ALA A 248 17.75 -5.09 -16.19
C ALA A 248 16.23 -4.93 -15.97
N GLY A 249 15.68 -3.75 -16.26
CA GLY A 249 14.26 -3.45 -16.06
C GLY A 249 13.86 -3.00 -14.65
N HIS A 250 14.84 -2.84 -13.75
CA HIS A 250 14.66 -2.41 -12.37
C HIS A 250 15.31 -1.04 -12.15
N ALA A 251 14.61 -0.15 -11.46
CA ALA A 251 15.13 1.12 -10.96
C ALA A 251 15.32 1.06 -9.45
N PHE A 252 16.53 1.29 -8.98
CA PHE A 252 16.88 1.46 -7.58
C PHE A 252 16.82 2.95 -7.24
N LEU A 253 15.96 3.34 -6.31
CA LEU A 253 15.69 4.72 -5.96
C LEU A 253 16.06 4.94 -4.48
N LEU A 254 17.23 5.50 -4.23
CA LEU A 254 17.70 5.83 -2.88
C LEU A 254 17.27 7.24 -2.51
N SER A 255 16.47 7.34 -1.45
CA SER A 255 16.10 8.61 -0.81
C SER A 255 16.92 8.79 0.47
N ASN A 256 17.48 9.98 0.66
CA ASN A 256 18.03 10.44 1.93
C ASN A 256 17.36 11.78 2.26
N VAL A 257 16.31 11.73 3.07
CA VAL A 257 15.52 12.91 3.45
C VAL A 257 16.05 13.44 4.78
N PRO A 258 16.68 14.62 4.79
CA PRO A 258 17.36 15.13 5.97
C PRO A 258 16.49 15.13 7.22
N ASP A 259 17.04 14.62 8.32
CA ASP A 259 16.39 14.54 9.64
C ASP A 259 15.15 13.64 9.71
N GLU A 260 14.80 12.92 8.64
CA GLU A 260 13.62 12.06 8.60
C GLU A 260 13.98 10.59 8.36
N TYR A 261 14.52 10.22 7.18
CA TYR A 261 14.81 8.82 6.87
C TYR A 261 15.77 8.61 5.69
N VAL A 262 16.34 7.39 5.64
CA VAL A 262 16.96 6.81 4.45
C VAL A 262 16.11 5.63 3.98
N SER A 263 15.75 5.59 2.71
CA SER A 263 15.01 4.48 2.12
C SER A 263 15.50 4.10 0.74
N LEU A 264 15.32 2.84 0.36
CA LEU A 264 15.56 2.34 -0.98
C LEU A 264 14.26 1.71 -1.50
N ALA A 265 13.74 2.27 -2.60
CA ALA A 265 12.68 1.63 -3.37
C ALA A 265 13.27 0.91 -4.59
N VAL A 266 12.76 -0.29 -4.89
CA VAL A 266 13.02 -0.96 -6.17
C VAL A 266 11.70 -1.02 -6.93
N GLN A 267 11.69 -0.48 -8.15
CA GLN A 267 10.49 -0.33 -8.96
C GLN A 267 10.77 -0.65 -10.44
N PRO A 268 9.71 -0.92 -11.24
CA PRO A 268 9.85 -0.95 -12.70
C PRO A 268 10.43 0.38 -13.22
N ILE A 269 11.31 0.30 -14.22
CA ILE A 269 11.88 1.50 -14.87
C ILE A 269 10.77 2.46 -15.35
N ALA A 270 9.69 1.91 -15.92
CA ALA A 270 8.55 2.73 -16.36
C ALA A 270 7.88 3.52 -15.22
N ALA A 271 7.79 2.95 -14.01
CA ALA A 271 7.27 3.66 -12.84
C ALA A 271 8.25 4.77 -12.39
N ALA A 272 9.55 4.50 -12.44
CA ALA A 272 10.58 5.48 -12.14
C ALA A 272 10.62 6.62 -13.18
N ASP A 273 10.44 6.33 -14.47
CA ASP A 273 10.34 7.32 -15.54
C ASP A 273 9.11 8.21 -15.38
N ASN A 274 8.00 7.63 -14.91
CA ASN A 274 6.81 8.37 -14.54
C ASN A 274 6.93 9.10 -13.19
N ARG A 275 8.13 9.08 -12.57
CA ARG A 275 8.45 9.77 -11.30
C ARG A 275 7.52 9.39 -10.14
N GLY A 276 7.03 8.17 -10.12
CA GLY A 276 6.09 7.70 -9.11
C GLY A 276 4.66 8.23 -9.28
N ASN A 277 4.37 8.97 -10.37
CA ASN A 277 2.99 9.35 -10.64
C ASN A 277 2.17 8.11 -11.00
N THR A 278 1.07 7.89 -10.32
CA THR A 278 0.18 6.77 -10.56
C THR A 278 -1.14 7.26 -11.18
N ALA A 279 -1.71 6.45 -12.05
CA ALA A 279 -3.03 6.77 -12.63
C ALA A 279 -4.10 6.83 -11.52
N LYS A 280 -5.01 7.79 -11.66
CA LYS A 280 -6.19 7.86 -10.80
C LYS A 280 -7.13 6.70 -11.15
N VAL A 281 -7.45 5.86 -10.18
CA VAL A 281 -8.54 4.88 -10.34
C VAL A 281 -9.87 5.63 -10.30
N SER A 282 -10.78 5.34 -11.23
CA SER A 282 -12.06 6.06 -11.32
C SER A 282 -12.91 5.85 -10.06
N ASP A 283 -13.66 6.87 -9.67
CA ASP A 283 -14.56 6.79 -8.50
C ASP A 283 -15.61 5.70 -8.68
N ALA A 284 -16.10 5.50 -9.90
CA ALA A 284 -17.06 4.43 -10.22
C ALA A 284 -16.45 3.04 -9.94
N THR A 285 -15.22 2.79 -10.42
CA THR A 285 -14.51 1.53 -10.21
C THR A 285 -14.28 1.25 -8.73
N VAL A 286 -13.85 2.28 -7.97
CA VAL A 286 -13.59 2.10 -6.52
C VAL A 286 -14.89 1.89 -5.76
N ARG A 287 -15.98 2.61 -6.08
CA ARG A 287 -17.31 2.41 -5.48
C ARG A 287 -17.86 1.01 -5.74
N GLU A 288 -17.78 0.54 -6.99
CA GLU A 288 -18.23 -0.80 -7.37
C GLU A 288 -17.46 -1.86 -6.60
N ARG A 289 -16.13 -1.75 -6.55
CA ARG A 289 -15.26 -2.65 -5.81
C ARG A 289 -15.54 -2.63 -4.32
N ALA A 290 -15.62 -1.46 -3.70
CA ALA A 290 -15.85 -1.30 -2.27
C ALA A 290 -17.21 -1.89 -1.84
N ARG A 291 -18.27 -1.68 -2.66
CA ARG A 291 -19.57 -2.31 -2.43
C ARG A 291 -19.54 -3.82 -2.59
N GLY A 292 -18.76 -4.33 -3.55
CA GLY A 292 -18.57 -5.77 -3.75
C GLY A 292 -17.86 -6.47 -2.59
N PHE A 293 -17.19 -5.71 -1.73
CA PHE A 293 -16.52 -6.23 -0.53
C PHE A 293 -17.38 -6.17 0.75
N ILE A 294 -18.63 -5.73 0.64
CA ILE A 294 -19.57 -5.77 1.78
C ILE A 294 -20.11 -7.19 1.91
N GLU A 295 -19.75 -7.86 2.99
CA GLU A 295 -20.26 -9.17 3.36
C GLU A 295 -21.43 -9.02 4.33
N LYS A 296 -22.53 -9.69 4.03
CA LYS A 296 -23.67 -9.84 4.94
C LYS A 296 -23.73 -11.30 5.36
N ARG A 297 -23.57 -11.55 6.65
CA ARG A 297 -23.49 -12.90 7.22
C ARG A 297 -24.84 -13.32 7.80
N ASP A 298 -25.09 -14.61 7.93
CA ASP A 298 -26.36 -15.17 8.41
C ASP A 298 -26.71 -14.75 9.84
N ASN A 299 -25.71 -14.40 10.66
CA ASN A 299 -25.87 -13.92 12.01
C ASN A 299 -26.15 -12.39 12.11
N GLY A 300 -26.41 -11.74 10.99
CA GLY A 300 -26.70 -10.30 10.93
C GLY A 300 -25.48 -9.39 10.86
N ASP A 301 -24.26 -9.93 10.83
CA ASP A 301 -23.06 -9.12 10.64
C ASP A 301 -23.02 -8.50 9.25
N VAL A 302 -22.65 -7.24 9.19
CA VAL A 302 -22.33 -6.51 7.96
C VAL A 302 -20.90 -6.01 8.07
N VAL A 303 -20.01 -6.51 7.21
CA VAL A 303 -18.55 -6.26 7.33
C VAL A 303 -17.96 -5.91 5.97
N ILE A 304 -17.06 -4.95 5.93
CA ILE A 304 -16.22 -4.67 4.75
C ILE A 304 -15.03 -5.61 4.79
N SER A 305 -14.94 -6.51 3.83
CA SER A 305 -13.78 -7.40 3.65
C SER A 305 -12.70 -6.76 2.76
N ASN A 306 -11.58 -7.46 2.60
CA ASN A 306 -10.48 -7.05 1.72
C ASN A 306 -9.80 -5.70 2.07
N ILE A 307 -9.95 -5.20 3.28
CA ILE A 307 -9.13 -4.09 3.78
C ILE A 307 -7.71 -4.66 4.01
N PRO A 308 -6.67 -4.15 3.31
CA PRO A 308 -5.33 -4.68 3.47
C PRO A 308 -4.85 -4.58 4.92
N MET A 309 -4.12 -5.58 5.40
CA MET A 309 -3.37 -5.45 6.65
C MET A 309 -2.08 -4.69 6.38
N VAL A 310 -1.69 -3.84 7.32
CA VAL A 310 -0.35 -3.27 7.46
C VAL A 310 0.02 -3.44 8.91
N ASP A 311 1.02 -4.25 9.18
CA ASP A 311 1.53 -4.44 10.53
C ASP A 311 2.40 -3.22 10.90
N GLN A 312 2.00 -2.50 11.94
CA GLN A 312 2.74 -1.30 12.37
C GLN A 312 4.09 -1.62 13.04
N GLY A 313 4.36 -2.89 13.30
CA GLY A 313 5.55 -3.30 14.04
C GLY A 313 5.53 -2.88 15.51
N PRO A 314 6.68 -2.96 16.19
CA PRO A 314 6.77 -2.73 17.63
C PRO A 314 6.68 -1.24 18.05
N LYS A 315 6.42 -0.34 17.14
CA LYS A 315 6.45 1.12 17.34
C LYS A 315 5.08 1.78 17.20
N GLY A 316 4.99 3.05 17.60
CA GLY A 316 3.78 3.86 17.56
C GLY A 316 3.39 4.33 16.15
N TYR A 317 3.40 3.44 15.16
CA TYR A 317 3.00 3.72 13.78
C TYR A 317 1.53 3.38 13.47
N CYS A 318 0.67 3.35 14.48
CA CYS A 318 -0.75 3.07 14.28
C CYS A 318 -1.41 4.03 13.28
N VAL A 319 -1.08 5.32 13.33
CA VAL A 319 -1.65 6.34 12.44
C VAL A 319 -1.23 6.13 10.98
N PRO A 320 0.07 6.10 10.63
CA PRO A 320 0.46 5.89 9.24
C PRO A 320 0.09 4.49 8.71
N ALA A 321 0.11 3.44 9.54
CA ALA A 321 -0.33 2.10 9.14
C ALA A 321 -1.83 2.07 8.80
N THR A 322 -2.66 2.64 9.65
CA THR A 322 -4.11 2.74 9.40
C THR A 322 -4.42 3.59 8.16
N ALA A 323 -3.69 4.69 7.95
CA ALA A 323 -3.82 5.52 6.76
C ALA A 323 -3.43 4.74 5.49
N GLU A 324 -2.29 4.01 5.48
CA GLU A 324 -1.89 3.15 4.35
C GLU A 324 -2.98 2.14 4.01
N ARG A 325 -3.55 1.47 5.01
CA ARG A 325 -4.62 0.47 4.81
C ARG A 325 -5.83 1.06 4.10
N CYS A 326 -6.33 2.21 4.57
CA CYS A 326 -7.47 2.90 3.98
C CYS A 326 -7.16 3.44 2.59
N MET A 327 -5.99 4.04 2.40
CA MET A 327 -5.57 4.58 1.10
C MET A 327 -5.47 3.46 0.06
N ARG A 328 -4.78 2.36 0.36
CA ARG A 328 -4.64 1.21 -0.56
C ARG A 328 -6.01 0.59 -0.87
N PHE A 329 -6.88 0.44 0.12
CA PHE A 329 -8.27 -0.02 -0.08
C PHE A 329 -9.01 0.85 -1.10
N LEU A 330 -8.81 2.16 -1.07
CA LEU A 330 -9.44 3.14 -1.97
C LEU A 330 -8.65 3.39 -3.27
N GLY A 331 -7.63 2.57 -3.55
CA GLY A 331 -6.85 2.65 -4.79
C GLY A 331 -5.84 3.80 -4.82
N ILE A 332 -5.37 4.24 -3.66
CA ILE A 332 -4.28 5.20 -3.51
C ILE A 332 -3.04 4.45 -3.03
N PRO A 333 -1.96 4.38 -3.82
CA PRO A 333 -0.69 3.82 -3.36
C PRO A 333 -0.17 4.57 -2.14
N ALA A 334 0.26 3.85 -1.13
CA ALA A 334 0.77 4.42 0.10
C ALA A 334 1.81 3.48 0.73
N ASP A 335 2.72 4.05 1.51
CA ASP A 335 3.70 3.35 2.33
C ASP A 335 3.71 3.98 3.73
N MET A 336 3.63 3.15 4.75
CA MET A 336 3.52 3.58 6.15
C MET A 336 4.66 4.51 6.58
N TYR A 337 5.89 4.24 6.16
CA TYR A 337 7.03 5.06 6.56
C TYR A 337 7.05 6.42 5.88
N LEU A 338 6.64 6.49 4.60
CA LEU A 338 6.48 7.77 3.91
C LEU A 338 5.36 8.60 4.53
N LEU A 339 4.27 7.93 4.94
CA LEU A 339 3.18 8.57 5.68
C LEU A 339 3.62 9.01 7.08
N ALA A 340 4.45 8.25 7.77
CA ALA A 340 5.02 8.63 9.07
C ALA A 340 5.81 9.94 8.98
N MET A 341 6.58 10.13 7.91
CA MET A 341 7.27 11.39 7.64
C MET A 341 6.28 12.54 7.40
N ALA A 342 5.30 12.33 6.51
CA ALA A 342 4.27 13.33 6.25
C ALA A 342 3.47 13.72 7.51
N GLY A 343 3.35 12.80 8.48
CA GLY A 343 2.73 13.02 9.78
C GLY A 343 3.66 13.65 10.84
N GLU A 344 4.89 14.03 10.45
CA GLU A 344 5.90 14.56 11.36
C GLU A 344 6.09 13.67 12.61
N THR A 345 6.19 12.36 12.38
CA THR A 345 6.37 11.38 13.46
C THR A 345 7.53 11.80 14.35
N LYS A 346 7.28 11.83 15.65
CA LYS A 346 8.27 12.26 16.65
C LYS A 346 9.39 11.23 16.78
N ALA A 347 10.55 11.69 17.24
CA ALA A 347 11.64 10.78 17.62
C ALA A 347 11.13 9.77 18.67
N GLY A 348 11.29 8.48 18.39
CA GLY A 348 10.77 7.41 19.25
C GLY A 348 9.32 6.98 18.99
N GLY A 349 8.65 7.53 17.98
CA GLY A 349 7.30 7.16 17.58
C GLY A 349 6.21 8.15 17.97
N GLY A 350 4.99 7.89 17.51
CA GLY A 350 3.81 8.74 17.69
C GLY A 350 3.64 9.76 16.57
N THR A 351 2.55 9.63 15.84
CA THR A 351 2.20 10.46 14.68
C THR A 351 0.90 11.20 14.98
N SER A 352 0.86 12.52 14.71
CA SER A 352 -0.40 13.28 14.76
C SER A 352 -1.26 12.93 13.55
N VAL A 353 -2.51 12.51 13.82
CA VAL A 353 -3.49 12.20 12.76
C VAL A 353 -3.82 13.45 11.95
N GLU A 354 -4.09 14.55 12.65
CA GLU A 354 -4.46 15.83 12.03
C GLU A 354 -3.35 16.35 11.13
N LEU A 355 -2.10 16.26 11.60
CA LEU A 355 -0.95 16.72 10.84
C LEU A 355 -0.70 15.86 9.61
N LEU A 356 -0.73 14.53 9.77
CA LEU A 356 -0.63 13.60 8.64
C LEU A 356 -1.69 13.94 7.58
N LEU A 357 -2.94 14.03 7.98
CA LEU A 357 -4.04 14.21 7.05
C LEU A 357 -4.09 15.61 6.44
N SER A 358 -3.63 16.62 7.17
CA SER A 358 -3.41 17.98 6.62
C SER A 358 -2.37 17.94 5.49
N ASN A 359 -1.26 17.24 5.72
CA ASN A 359 -0.14 17.21 4.78
C ASN A 359 -0.44 16.34 3.54
N ILE A 360 -1.14 15.20 3.70
CA ILE A 360 -1.49 14.34 2.57
C ILE A 360 -2.85 14.66 1.92
N GLY A 361 -3.63 15.57 2.48
CA GLY A 361 -4.99 15.88 2.02
C GLY A 361 -5.04 16.36 0.56
N SER A 362 -4.03 17.08 0.10
CA SER A 362 -3.91 17.49 -1.31
C SER A 362 -3.64 16.29 -2.23
N ASP A 363 -2.88 15.29 -1.77
CA ASP A 363 -2.56 14.07 -2.52
C ASP A 363 -3.80 13.16 -2.61
N ILE A 364 -4.55 13.02 -1.51
CA ILE A 364 -5.84 12.32 -1.47
C ILE A 364 -6.82 12.94 -2.49
N LYS A 365 -6.95 14.28 -2.50
CA LYS A 365 -7.83 15.00 -3.44
C LYS A 365 -7.39 14.84 -4.89
N ARG A 366 -6.10 14.84 -5.19
CA ARG A 366 -5.58 14.57 -6.54
C ARG A 366 -5.99 13.20 -7.06
N LYS A 367 -6.05 12.20 -6.18
CA LYS A 367 -6.54 10.86 -6.51
C LYS A 367 -8.08 10.79 -6.57
N GLY A 368 -8.78 11.92 -6.40
CA GLY A 368 -10.24 12.04 -6.47
C GLY A 368 -10.95 11.51 -5.24
N ARG A 369 -10.30 11.50 -4.09
CA ARG A 369 -10.88 11.10 -2.82
C ARG A 369 -11.13 12.33 -1.96
N SER A 370 -12.16 12.26 -1.12
CA SER A 370 -12.40 13.25 -0.07
C SER A 370 -11.72 12.83 1.23
N PHE A 371 -11.59 13.77 2.13
CA PHE A 371 -11.16 13.54 3.48
C PHE A 371 -12.03 14.37 4.43
N ASP A 372 -12.66 13.70 5.38
CA ASP A 372 -13.56 14.30 6.35
C ASP A 372 -13.14 13.95 7.78
N ILE A 373 -13.22 14.94 8.68
CA ILE A 373 -13.06 14.76 10.13
C ILE A 373 -14.41 14.97 10.76
N THR A 374 -14.82 14.08 11.65
CA THR A 374 -16.07 14.17 12.40
C THR A 374 -15.79 14.01 13.89
N ASP A 375 -16.23 14.96 14.68
CA ASP A 375 -16.24 14.87 16.14
C ASP A 375 -17.64 14.50 16.63
N GLY A 376 -17.73 13.67 17.66
CA GLY A 376 -19.01 13.27 18.28
C GLY A 376 -19.02 11.86 18.84
N GLU A 377 -20.19 11.41 19.23
CA GLU A 377 -20.42 10.07 19.77
C GLU A 377 -20.49 9.02 18.66
N LEU A 378 -20.09 7.79 18.97
CA LEU A 378 -20.33 6.63 18.13
C LEU A 378 -21.85 6.39 18.03
N LYS A 379 -22.39 6.42 16.83
CA LYS A 379 -23.81 6.14 16.57
C LYS A 379 -23.95 5.09 15.49
N MET A 380 -24.63 4.01 15.78
CA MET A 380 -24.85 2.91 14.84
C MET A 380 -25.37 3.41 13.47
N ARG A 381 -26.31 4.34 13.48
CA ARG A 381 -26.86 4.93 12.24
C ARG A 381 -25.78 5.56 11.34
N ASP A 382 -24.83 6.28 11.92
CA ASP A 382 -23.79 7.00 11.16
C ASP A 382 -22.71 6.03 10.66
N LEU A 383 -22.37 5.03 11.48
CA LEU A 383 -21.47 3.93 11.08
C LEU A 383 -22.07 3.12 9.92
N LYS A 384 -23.33 2.72 10.02
CA LYS A 384 -24.05 2.01 8.95
C LYS A 384 -23.99 2.74 7.63
N LYS A 385 -24.23 4.05 7.61
CA LYS A 385 -24.17 4.86 6.38
C LYS A 385 -22.82 4.73 5.66
N SER A 386 -21.71 4.71 6.39
CA SER A 386 -20.37 4.53 5.84
C SER A 386 -20.14 3.09 5.40
N ILE A 387 -20.38 2.13 6.29
CA ILE A 387 -20.14 0.69 6.02
C ILE A 387 -21.01 0.18 4.87
N ASP A 388 -22.29 0.52 4.80
CA ASP A 388 -23.20 0.13 3.71
C ASP A 388 -22.81 0.77 2.35
N SER A 389 -21.98 1.80 2.38
CA SER A 389 -21.38 2.40 1.21
C SER A 389 -20.01 1.78 0.83
N GLY A 390 -19.51 0.84 1.63
CA GLY A 390 -18.20 0.23 1.47
C GLY A 390 -17.04 1.13 1.93
N ILE A 391 -17.32 2.11 2.79
CA ILE A 391 -16.31 3.06 3.28
C ILE A 391 -15.96 2.75 4.74
N PRO A 392 -14.74 2.30 5.03
CA PRO A 392 -14.29 2.08 6.41
C PRO A 392 -14.11 3.41 7.14
N VAL A 393 -14.33 3.40 8.48
CA VAL A 393 -14.22 4.57 9.33
C VAL A 393 -12.99 4.45 10.21
N ILE A 394 -12.09 5.41 10.15
CA ILE A 394 -10.94 5.47 11.04
C ILE A 394 -11.42 6.04 12.38
N TRP A 395 -11.14 5.32 13.47
CA TRP A 395 -11.62 5.63 14.81
C TRP A 395 -10.46 5.83 15.78
N ALA A 396 -10.43 6.98 16.45
CA ALA A 396 -9.50 7.27 17.53
C ALA A 396 -10.10 6.81 18.88
N LEU A 397 -9.32 6.01 19.62
CA LEU A 397 -9.74 5.42 20.89
C LEU A 397 -8.59 5.38 21.91
N PHE A 398 -8.92 5.02 23.14
CA PHE A 398 -7.96 4.62 24.17
C PHE A 398 -7.91 3.08 24.23
N SER A 399 -6.88 2.48 23.66
CA SER A 399 -6.73 1.02 23.53
C SER A 399 -6.15 0.41 24.79
N THR A 400 -6.92 0.42 25.87
CA THR A 400 -6.51 -0.12 27.16
C THR A 400 -6.36 -1.64 27.13
N LYS A 401 -5.61 -2.20 28.09
CA LYS A 401 -5.45 -3.65 28.19
C LYS A 401 -6.80 -4.36 28.35
N THR A 402 -7.66 -3.84 29.23
CA THR A 402 -9.02 -4.40 29.49
C THR A 402 -9.88 -4.36 28.21
N PHE A 403 -9.86 -3.25 27.45
CA PHE A 403 -10.55 -3.17 26.17
C PHE A 403 -10.09 -4.27 25.21
N ASN A 404 -8.78 -4.48 25.11
CA ASN A 404 -8.21 -5.47 24.21
C ASN A 404 -8.55 -6.90 24.63
N GLU A 405 -8.51 -7.21 25.93
CA GLU A 405 -8.90 -8.51 26.48
C GLU A 405 -10.38 -8.81 26.17
N ILE A 406 -11.28 -7.89 26.45
CA ILE A 406 -12.71 -8.03 26.18
C ILE A 406 -12.98 -8.23 24.69
N ALA A 407 -12.40 -7.40 23.82
CA ALA A 407 -12.58 -7.52 22.38
C ALA A 407 -12.08 -8.87 21.84
N ASN A 408 -10.94 -9.37 22.34
CA ASN A 408 -10.40 -10.68 21.95
C ASN A 408 -11.32 -11.83 22.42
N GLU A 409 -11.78 -11.80 23.67
CA GLU A 409 -12.67 -12.82 24.22
C GLU A 409 -13.99 -12.88 23.45
N ARG A 410 -14.58 -11.72 23.12
CA ARG A 410 -15.82 -11.65 22.34
C ARG A 410 -15.65 -12.14 20.93
N THR A 411 -14.59 -11.73 20.27
CA THR A 411 -14.27 -12.21 18.91
C THR A 411 -14.14 -13.74 18.88
N LYS A 412 -13.58 -14.33 19.94
CA LYS A 412 -13.51 -15.78 20.09
C LYS A 412 -14.90 -16.39 20.38
N ALA A 413 -15.64 -15.84 21.36
CA ALA A 413 -16.93 -16.37 21.78
C ALA A 413 -17.99 -16.36 20.66
N ARG A 414 -17.95 -15.39 19.75
CA ARG A 414 -18.82 -15.34 18.55
C ARG A 414 -18.75 -16.60 17.70
N LYS A 415 -17.59 -17.27 17.67
CA LYS A 415 -17.37 -18.50 16.90
C LYS A 415 -17.87 -19.75 17.61
N ASP A 416 -17.96 -19.72 18.93
CA ASP A 416 -18.29 -20.90 19.73
C ASP A 416 -19.82 -21.14 19.81
N SER A 417 -20.61 -20.08 20.13
CA SER A 417 -22.08 -20.14 20.23
C SER A 417 -22.71 -18.77 20.09
N TRP A 418 -23.42 -18.56 18.99
CA TRP A 418 -24.09 -17.28 18.71
C TRP A 418 -25.14 -16.89 19.78
N GLU A 419 -25.97 -17.85 20.21
CA GLU A 419 -27.00 -17.57 21.22
C GLU A 419 -26.41 -17.23 22.60
N SER A 420 -25.38 -17.92 23.02
CA SER A 420 -24.66 -17.59 24.26
C SER A 420 -23.97 -16.24 24.15
N HIS A 421 -23.37 -15.94 23.00
CA HIS A 421 -22.75 -14.66 22.72
C HIS A 421 -23.73 -13.50 22.84
N LYS A 422 -24.91 -13.58 22.23
CA LYS A 422 -25.95 -12.55 22.32
C LYS A 422 -26.32 -12.20 23.78
N THR A 423 -26.42 -13.21 24.63
CA THR A 423 -26.71 -12.98 26.04
C THR A 423 -25.61 -12.23 26.78
N ILE A 424 -24.33 -12.61 26.48
CA ILE A 424 -23.15 -11.95 27.09
C ILE A 424 -23.03 -10.49 26.63
N VAL A 425 -23.17 -10.22 25.35
CA VAL A 425 -23.02 -8.86 24.82
C VAL A 425 -24.18 -7.95 25.23
N ALA A 426 -25.41 -8.48 25.34
CA ALA A 426 -26.55 -7.69 25.85
C ALA A 426 -26.32 -7.23 27.28
N ALA A 427 -25.79 -8.11 28.16
CA ALA A 427 -25.45 -7.77 29.54
C ALA A 427 -24.33 -6.72 29.60
N ALA A 428 -23.33 -6.83 28.75
CA ALA A 428 -22.21 -5.90 28.68
C ALA A 428 -22.61 -4.53 28.08
N ALA A 429 -23.44 -4.51 27.06
CA ALA A 429 -23.97 -3.29 26.48
C ALA A 429 -24.83 -2.49 27.47
N ALA A 430 -25.60 -3.20 28.31
CA ALA A 430 -26.41 -2.58 29.37
C ALA A 430 -25.58 -1.98 30.51
N ASN A 431 -24.40 -2.55 30.78
CA ASN A 431 -23.53 -2.14 31.89
C ASN A 431 -22.07 -2.07 31.44
N PRO A 432 -21.72 -1.12 30.53
CA PRO A 432 -20.36 -0.99 30.05
C PRO A 432 -19.43 -0.58 31.20
N SER A 433 -18.26 -1.21 31.29
CA SER A 433 -17.33 -1.08 32.42
C SER A 433 -15.90 -0.68 32.04
N LEU A 434 -15.70 -0.19 30.81
CA LEU A 434 -14.39 0.25 30.33
C LEU A 434 -14.06 1.65 30.84
N THR A 435 -12.81 1.87 31.19
CA THR A 435 -12.30 3.18 31.62
C THR A 435 -11.23 3.63 30.63
N PRO A 436 -11.36 4.84 30.07
CA PRO A 436 -10.36 5.38 29.18
C PRO A 436 -9.04 5.70 29.93
N ASP A 437 -7.93 5.56 29.24
CA ASP A 437 -6.59 5.93 29.71
C ASP A 437 -5.87 6.67 28.58
N SER A 438 -5.59 7.96 28.81
CA SER A 438 -4.97 8.86 27.80
C SER A 438 -3.61 8.37 27.30
N ASP A 439 -2.89 7.60 28.10
CA ASP A 439 -1.57 7.08 27.71
C ASP A 439 -1.66 5.93 26.71
N THR A 440 -2.87 5.41 26.49
CA THR A 440 -3.16 4.33 25.54
C THR A 440 -3.82 4.81 24.25
N ALA A 441 -3.63 6.09 23.89
CA ALA A 441 -4.16 6.65 22.65
C ALA A 441 -3.75 5.84 21.42
N HIS A 442 -4.74 5.47 20.62
CA HIS A 442 -4.57 4.56 19.48
C HIS A 442 -5.58 4.87 18.38
N ILE A 443 -5.38 4.28 17.21
CA ILE A 443 -6.26 4.44 16.05
C ILE A 443 -6.47 3.10 15.35
N VAL A 444 -7.71 2.80 14.99
CA VAL A 444 -8.13 1.56 14.32
C VAL A 444 -9.11 1.86 13.19
N ILE A 445 -9.52 0.84 12.46
CA ILE A 445 -10.53 0.92 11.42
C ILE A 445 -11.81 0.24 11.90
N ILE A 446 -12.92 0.96 11.98
CA ILE A 446 -14.26 0.33 12.06
C ILE A 446 -14.62 -0.13 10.66
N MET A 447 -14.91 -1.42 10.52
CA MET A 447 -15.13 -2.07 9.24
C MET A 447 -16.48 -2.80 9.16
N GLY A 448 -17.26 -2.83 10.25
CA GLY A 448 -18.53 -3.52 10.25
C GLY A 448 -19.37 -3.22 11.48
N TYR A 449 -20.56 -3.80 11.49
CA TYR A 449 -21.52 -3.70 12.59
C TYR A 449 -22.44 -4.92 12.66
N ASN A 450 -23.10 -5.09 13.81
CA ASN A 450 -24.24 -5.98 14.00
C ASN A 450 -25.31 -5.26 14.81
N GLU A 451 -26.52 -5.07 14.23
CA GLU A 451 -27.61 -4.34 14.92
C GLU A 451 -28.30 -5.18 15.99
N GLU A 452 -28.32 -6.52 15.85
CA GLU A 452 -28.98 -7.40 16.83
C GLU A 452 -28.22 -7.39 18.18
N THR A 453 -26.89 -7.35 18.12
CA THR A 453 -26.03 -7.37 19.30
C THR A 453 -25.49 -6.00 19.71
N ASP A 454 -25.83 -4.94 18.97
CA ASP A 454 -25.30 -3.58 19.14
C ASP A 454 -23.77 -3.55 19.22
N GLU A 455 -23.13 -4.29 18.32
CA GLU A 455 -21.67 -4.40 18.23
C GLU A 455 -21.10 -3.73 16.97
N ILE A 456 -19.85 -3.32 17.07
CA ILE A 456 -19.03 -2.89 15.93
C ILE A 456 -17.88 -3.87 15.69
N ALA A 457 -17.57 -4.11 14.41
CA ALA A 457 -16.35 -4.78 13.98
C ALA A 457 -15.27 -3.74 13.73
N PHE A 458 -14.09 -3.99 14.28
CA PHE A 458 -12.92 -3.12 14.04
C PHE A 458 -11.66 -3.92 13.77
N SER A 459 -10.68 -3.27 13.15
CA SER A 459 -9.42 -3.86 12.73
C SER A 459 -8.24 -3.03 13.21
N ASP A 460 -7.33 -3.68 13.92
CA ASP A 460 -6.04 -3.12 14.33
C ASP A 460 -4.96 -3.33 13.27
N SER A 461 -3.88 -2.54 13.36
CA SER A 461 -2.67 -2.69 12.55
C SER A 461 -1.60 -3.52 13.28
N TRP A 462 -1.99 -4.60 13.95
CA TRP A 462 -1.12 -5.49 14.73
C TRP A 462 -0.97 -6.89 14.12
N GLY A 463 -1.18 -6.99 12.81
CA GLY A 463 -1.07 -8.25 12.07
C GLY A 463 -2.38 -8.99 11.91
N GLU A 464 -2.32 -10.14 11.24
CA GLU A 464 -3.47 -10.89 10.73
C GLU A 464 -4.47 -11.30 11.83
N ASN A 465 -3.99 -11.61 13.05
CA ASN A 465 -4.85 -12.01 14.16
C ASN A 465 -5.75 -10.88 14.69
N TYR A 466 -5.49 -9.64 14.31
CA TYR A 466 -6.22 -8.45 14.73
C TYR A 466 -7.02 -7.80 13.60
N GLN A 467 -7.22 -8.53 12.51
CA GLN A 467 -7.90 -8.02 11.32
C GLN A 467 -9.39 -7.80 11.51
N GLU A 468 -10.06 -8.59 12.34
CA GLU A 468 -11.48 -8.44 12.67
C GLU A 468 -11.70 -8.76 14.15
N ARG A 469 -12.11 -7.74 14.89
CA ARG A 469 -12.41 -7.81 16.33
C ARG A 469 -13.75 -7.13 16.59
N TRP A 470 -14.43 -7.55 17.67
CA TRP A 470 -15.77 -7.10 17.98
C TRP A 470 -15.87 -6.55 19.39
N ILE A 471 -16.68 -5.51 19.57
CA ILE A 471 -16.98 -4.85 20.85
C ILE A 471 -18.39 -4.25 20.79
N THR A 472 -19.11 -4.17 21.91
CA THR A 472 -20.41 -3.48 21.93
C THR A 472 -20.24 -1.98 21.72
N LEU A 473 -21.22 -1.34 21.07
CA LEU A 473 -21.19 0.09 20.82
C LEU A 473 -21.11 0.93 22.12
N PRO A 474 -21.86 0.59 23.19
CA PRO A 474 -21.72 1.30 24.46
C PRO A 474 -20.35 1.18 25.12
N GLU A 475 -19.68 0.04 25.00
CA GLU A 475 -18.30 -0.12 25.51
C GLU A 475 -17.28 0.63 24.64
N ALA A 476 -17.45 0.57 23.32
CA ALA A 476 -16.63 1.33 22.39
C ALA A 476 -16.72 2.84 22.67
N GLU A 477 -17.91 3.34 22.98
CA GLU A 477 -18.11 4.76 23.31
C GLU A 477 -17.37 5.19 24.58
N GLN A 478 -17.20 4.30 25.57
CA GLN A 478 -16.46 4.62 26.81
C GLN A 478 -14.97 4.84 26.55
N VAL A 479 -14.39 4.19 25.55
CA VAL A 479 -12.96 4.33 25.21
C VAL A 479 -12.74 5.21 23.99
N SER A 480 -13.81 5.73 23.37
CA SER A 480 -13.73 6.61 22.20
C SER A 480 -13.13 7.96 22.55
N GLN A 481 -12.19 8.44 21.74
CA GLN A 481 -11.73 9.83 21.78
C GLN A 481 -12.73 10.78 21.08
N LYS A 482 -13.89 10.25 20.67
CA LYS A 482 -14.99 10.98 19.99
C LYS A 482 -14.53 11.67 18.72
N ARG A 483 -13.55 11.09 18.03
CA ARG A 483 -12.99 11.60 16.78
C ARG A 483 -12.85 10.51 15.74
N PHE A 484 -13.35 10.79 14.55
CA PHE A 484 -13.43 9.89 13.41
C PHE A 484 -12.89 10.55 12.17
N TYR A 485 -12.26 9.75 11.30
CA TYR A 485 -11.72 10.22 10.04
C TYR A 485 -12.21 9.31 8.92
N ILE A 486 -12.61 9.90 7.81
CA ILE A 486 -13.14 9.18 6.66
C ILE A 486 -12.39 9.62 5.42
N ILE A 487 -11.71 8.68 4.76
CA ILE A 487 -11.25 8.87 3.40
C ILE A 487 -12.39 8.38 2.51
N GLY A 488 -13.03 9.31 1.78
CA GLY A 488 -14.25 9.05 1.02
C GLY A 488 -14.05 9.09 -0.49
N LEU A 489 -15.16 8.81 -1.21
CA LEU A 489 -15.23 8.75 -2.67
C LEU A 489 -15.97 9.96 -3.23
#